data_e9d1f26bf02814aa4006f4562f7cc351
#
_entry.id   e9d1f26bf02814aa4006f4562f7cc351
#
_cell.length_a   1.000
_cell.length_b   1.000
_cell.length_c   1.000
_cell.angle_alpha   90.00
_cell.angle_beta   90.00
_cell.angle_gamma   90.00
#
_symmetry.space_group_name_H-M   'P 1'
#
loop_
_entity.id
_entity.type
_entity.pdbx_description
1 polymer ?
#
loop_
_entity_poly.entity_id
_entity_poly.type
_entity_poly.pdbx_seq_one_letter_code
_entity_poly.pdbx_strand_id
1 'polypeptide(L)'
;GIRCNFDVGDGVISRFGFDTETEDFDKVVEFVKETSNVYLVNLQCHFAKRNVEFWGARAKGMLDVTDRVASILGYVPDRIDLGGGIFGNMEKDLKRQFGSPIPEYKDYAKAAATLFAERFPDKKPELLVEPGSALAGDSMKFVGRVESIKNVRGKQFVTMLGSQKNISMAGINPPMKIFKNGVNRT
;
A
#
# COMPACT_ATOMS: atom_id res chain seq x y z
N GLY A 1 -7.27 17.45 2.21
CA GLY A 1 -7.20 16.42 1.14
C GLY A 1 -8.46 15.60 1.05
N ILE A 2 -8.72 15.07 -0.14
CA ILE A 2 -9.86 14.16 -0.38
C ILE A 2 -9.32 12.78 -0.72
N ARG A 3 -9.86 11.75 -0.05
CA ARG A 3 -9.59 10.36 -0.41
C ARG A 3 -10.56 9.91 -1.49
N CYS A 4 -10.00 9.48 -2.62
CA CYS A 4 -10.71 9.04 -3.82
C CYS A 4 -10.83 7.52 -3.87
N ASN A 5 -11.94 7.04 -4.34
CA ASN A 5 -12.23 5.63 -4.57
C ASN A 5 -12.84 5.47 -5.97
N PHE A 6 -12.31 4.52 -6.73
CA PHE A 6 -12.76 4.16 -8.07
C PHE A 6 -12.35 2.72 -8.36
N ASP A 7 -12.89 2.12 -9.41
CA ASP A 7 -12.55 0.75 -9.78
C ASP A 7 -11.17 0.69 -10.44
N VAL A 8 -10.26 -0.08 -9.85
CA VAL A 8 -8.94 -0.39 -10.42
C VAL A 8 -8.89 -1.78 -11.06
N GLY A 9 -10.01 -2.47 -11.15
CA GLY A 9 -10.12 -3.81 -11.72
C GLY A 9 -9.58 -4.93 -10.83
N ASP A 10 -9.38 -4.68 -9.52
CA ASP A 10 -8.82 -5.65 -8.58
C ASP A 10 -9.87 -6.57 -7.93
N GLY A 11 -11.13 -6.35 -8.24
CA GLY A 11 -12.28 -7.09 -7.71
C GLY A 11 -12.61 -6.78 -6.25
N VAL A 12 -12.04 -5.71 -5.67
CA VAL A 12 -12.27 -5.31 -4.28
C VAL A 12 -13.05 -4.01 -4.23
N ILE A 13 -14.22 -4.04 -3.60
CA ILE A 13 -14.99 -2.82 -3.32
C ILE A 13 -14.52 -2.28 -1.96
N SER A 14 -13.80 -1.16 -2.00
CA SER A 14 -13.34 -0.47 -0.78
C SER A 14 -14.46 0.40 -0.22
N ARG A 15 -14.63 0.38 1.10
CA ARG A 15 -15.54 1.28 1.83
C ARG A 15 -14.94 2.67 2.11
N PHE A 16 -13.70 2.91 1.73
CA PHE A 16 -12.97 4.12 2.11
C PHE A 16 -12.89 5.09 0.94
N GLY A 17 -13.01 6.37 1.27
CA GLY A 17 -12.94 7.45 0.30
C GLY A 17 -14.30 7.74 -0.36
N PHE A 18 -14.33 8.83 -1.09
CA PHE A 18 -15.49 9.19 -1.92
C PHE A 18 -15.43 8.41 -3.23
N ASP A 19 -16.55 7.86 -3.64
CA ASP A 19 -16.71 7.24 -4.95
C ASP A 19 -16.67 8.33 -6.03
N THR A 20 -15.56 8.37 -6.77
CA THR A 20 -15.33 9.40 -7.79
C THR A 20 -16.16 9.19 -9.06
N GLU A 21 -16.85 8.05 -9.20
CA GLU A 21 -17.71 7.76 -10.33
C GLU A 21 -19.15 8.33 -10.14
N THR A 22 -19.39 8.95 -8.98
CA THR A 22 -20.70 9.53 -8.64
C THR A 22 -20.71 11.05 -8.71
N GLU A 23 -21.91 11.63 -8.87
CA GLU A 23 -22.13 13.09 -8.79
C GLU A 23 -21.87 13.65 -7.39
N ASP A 24 -21.94 12.82 -6.35
CA ASP A 24 -21.70 13.26 -4.98
C ASP A 24 -20.24 13.65 -4.76
N PHE A 25 -19.32 13.07 -5.53
CA PHE A 25 -17.92 13.50 -5.52
C PHE A 25 -17.78 14.92 -6.06
N ASP A 26 -18.43 15.27 -7.16
CA ASP A 26 -18.40 16.62 -7.71
C ASP A 26 -18.96 17.64 -6.74
N LYS A 27 -20.09 17.33 -6.09
CA LYS A 27 -20.69 18.20 -5.05
C LYS A 27 -19.72 18.50 -3.91
N VAL A 28 -18.91 17.50 -3.51
CA VAL A 28 -17.88 17.70 -2.48
C VAL A 28 -16.78 18.65 -2.97
N VAL A 29 -16.34 18.51 -4.22
CA VAL A 29 -15.32 19.39 -4.81
C VAL A 29 -15.87 20.81 -4.98
N GLU A 30 -17.11 20.96 -5.45
CA GLU A 30 -17.82 22.25 -5.55
C GLU A 30 -17.97 22.91 -4.18
N PHE A 31 -18.37 22.14 -3.16
CA PHE A 31 -18.47 22.64 -1.78
C PHE A 31 -17.13 23.17 -1.27
N VAL A 32 -16.01 22.48 -1.57
CA VAL A 32 -14.67 22.99 -1.22
C VAL A 32 -14.36 24.28 -1.97
N LYS A 33 -14.69 24.37 -3.26
CA LYS A 33 -14.50 25.57 -4.08
C LYS A 33 -15.26 26.79 -3.52
N GLU A 34 -16.49 26.59 -3.05
CA GLU A 34 -17.35 27.65 -2.52
C GLU A 34 -17.04 28.04 -1.08
N THR A 35 -16.30 27.18 -0.35
CA THR A 35 -15.98 27.41 1.05
C THR A 35 -14.77 28.33 1.18
N SER A 36 -14.96 29.52 1.73
CA SER A 36 -13.87 30.46 2.01
C SER A 36 -12.85 29.87 2.98
N ASN A 37 -11.56 30.17 2.78
CA ASN A 37 -10.44 29.71 3.60
C ASN A 37 -10.19 28.19 3.60
N VAL A 38 -10.75 27.46 2.62
CA VAL A 38 -10.49 26.05 2.39
C VAL A 38 -9.89 25.88 1.00
N TYR A 39 -8.81 25.13 0.89
CA TYR A 39 -8.15 24.81 -0.37
C TYR A 39 -7.93 23.30 -0.46
N LEU A 40 -8.25 22.70 -1.60
CA LEU A 40 -7.94 21.31 -1.86
C LEU A 40 -6.48 21.21 -2.34
N VAL A 41 -5.61 20.69 -1.49
CA VAL A 41 -4.17 20.59 -1.78
C VAL A 41 -3.72 19.17 -2.09
N ASN A 42 -4.52 18.15 -1.76
CA ASN A 42 -4.15 16.75 -1.96
C ASN A 42 -5.33 15.88 -2.39
N LEU A 43 -5.10 15.05 -3.39
CA LEU A 43 -5.96 13.92 -3.74
C LEU A 43 -5.24 12.63 -3.36
N GLN A 44 -5.90 11.75 -2.62
CA GLN A 44 -5.30 10.51 -2.13
C GLN A 44 -6.14 9.31 -2.54
N CYS A 45 -5.49 8.21 -2.92
CA CYS A 45 -6.14 6.92 -3.03
C CYS A 45 -5.35 5.82 -2.31
N HIS A 46 -6.01 4.71 -1.99
CA HIS A 46 -5.33 3.54 -1.42
C HIS A 46 -6.13 2.29 -1.72
N PHE A 47 -5.53 1.34 -2.43
CA PHE A 47 -6.17 0.09 -2.83
C PHE A 47 -5.44 -1.12 -2.27
N ALA A 48 -6.13 -2.26 -2.21
CA ALA A 48 -5.67 -3.44 -1.47
C ALA A 48 -4.53 -4.21 -2.17
N LYS A 49 -4.57 -4.29 -3.49
CA LYS A 49 -3.63 -5.11 -4.26
C LYS A 49 -2.28 -4.45 -4.46
N ARG A 50 -1.22 -5.28 -4.44
CA ARG A 50 0.18 -4.83 -4.54
C ARG A 50 0.80 -5.10 -5.91
N ASN A 51 0.06 -5.69 -6.84
CA ASN A 51 0.53 -6.00 -8.17
C ASN A 51 0.73 -4.74 -9.00
N VAL A 52 1.70 -4.75 -9.90
CA VAL A 52 2.11 -3.58 -10.71
C VAL A 52 1.00 -3.11 -11.64
N GLU A 53 0.21 -4.05 -12.20
CA GLU A 53 -0.93 -3.70 -13.06
C GLU A 53 -1.95 -2.82 -12.35
N PHE A 54 -2.26 -3.08 -11.08
CA PHE A 54 -3.19 -2.25 -10.29
C PHE A 54 -2.58 -0.89 -9.92
N TRP A 55 -1.25 -0.80 -9.85
CA TRP A 55 -0.57 0.50 -9.68
C TRP A 55 -0.68 1.37 -10.93
N GLY A 56 -0.58 0.77 -12.12
CA GLY A 56 -0.84 1.46 -13.38
C GLY A 56 -2.30 1.94 -13.50
N ALA A 57 -3.27 1.07 -13.16
CA ALA A 57 -4.69 1.43 -13.14
C ALA A 57 -4.98 2.55 -12.12
N ARG A 58 -4.38 2.46 -10.92
CA ARG A 58 -4.47 3.48 -9.86
C ARG A 58 -3.95 4.84 -10.34
N ALA A 59 -2.79 4.84 -10.99
CA ALA A 59 -2.19 6.06 -11.51
C ALA A 59 -3.06 6.72 -12.59
N LYS A 60 -3.60 5.93 -13.53
CA LYS A 60 -4.53 6.43 -14.56
C LYS A 60 -5.78 7.03 -13.94
N GLY A 61 -6.46 6.28 -13.05
CA GLY A 61 -7.68 6.77 -12.40
C GLY A 61 -7.42 8.06 -11.61
N MET A 62 -6.27 8.17 -10.93
CA MET A 62 -5.93 9.42 -10.22
C MET A 62 -5.63 10.57 -11.16
N LEU A 63 -5.09 10.33 -12.36
CA LEU A 63 -4.95 11.37 -13.39
C LEU A 63 -6.32 11.85 -13.88
N ASP A 64 -7.24 10.93 -14.18
CA ASP A 64 -8.60 11.25 -14.61
C ASP A 64 -9.35 12.06 -13.53
N VAL A 65 -9.26 11.63 -12.26
CA VAL A 65 -9.82 12.35 -11.12
C VAL A 65 -9.18 13.74 -10.97
N THR A 66 -7.88 13.86 -11.17
CA THR A 66 -7.18 15.14 -11.08
C THR A 66 -7.65 16.11 -12.15
N ASP A 67 -7.80 15.66 -13.39
CA ASP A 67 -8.29 16.49 -14.49
C ASP A 67 -9.74 16.95 -14.22
N ARG A 68 -10.60 16.05 -13.73
CA ARG A 68 -11.98 16.39 -13.33
C ARG A 68 -12.02 17.41 -12.20
N VAL A 69 -11.24 17.21 -11.14
CA VAL A 69 -11.14 18.14 -10.01
C VAL A 69 -10.61 19.49 -10.46
N ALA A 70 -9.58 19.50 -11.29
CA ALA A 70 -9.01 20.74 -11.82
C ALA A 70 -10.03 21.53 -12.68
N SER A 71 -10.88 20.84 -13.43
CA SER A 71 -11.95 21.49 -14.20
C SER A 71 -12.98 22.20 -13.33
N ILE A 72 -13.28 21.64 -12.16
CA ILE A 72 -14.23 22.25 -11.19
C ILE A 72 -13.56 23.39 -10.42
N LEU A 73 -12.36 23.15 -9.87
CA LEU A 73 -11.68 24.13 -9.01
C LEU A 73 -11.05 25.30 -9.78
N GLY A 74 -10.65 25.07 -11.04
CA GLY A 74 -9.83 26.02 -11.83
C GLY A 74 -8.31 25.93 -11.54
N TYR A 75 -7.87 24.95 -10.76
CA TYR A 75 -6.45 24.70 -10.48
C TYR A 75 -6.21 23.20 -10.22
N VAL A 76 -4.97 22.74 -10.41
CA VAL A 76 -4.54 21.37 -10.06
C VAL A 76 -4.10 21.34 -8.59
N PRO A 77 -4.57 20.40 -7.77
CA PRO A 77 -4.07 20.23 -6.41
C PRO A 77 -2.54 20.03 -6.37
N ASP A 78 -1.89 20.53 -5.32
CA ASP A 78 -0.42 20.50 -5.20
C ASP A 78 0.17 19.11 -5.12
N ARG A 79 -0.63 18.12 -4.63
CA ARG A 79 -0.19 16.76 -4.32
C ARG A 79 -1.18 15.73 -4.80
N ILE A 80 -0.63 14.61 -5.26
CA ILE A 80 -1.38 13.39 -5.56
C ILE A 80 -0.72 12.23 -4.84
N ASP A 81 -1.48 11.55 -3.99
CA ASP A 81 -1.01 10.45 -3.17
C ASP A 81 -1.62 9.14 -3.66
N LEU A 82 -0.78 8.22 -4.12
CA LEU A 82 -1.20 6.91 -4.61
C LEU A 82 -1.34 5.87 -3.49
N GLY A 83 -1.09 6.26 -2.23
CA GLY A 83 -1.20 5.37 -1.09
C GLY A 83 -0.10 4.32 -1.02
N GLY A 84 -0.39 3.26 -0.29
CA GLY A 84 0.55 2.17 -0.02
C GLY A 84 0.32 0.92 -0.87
N GLY A 85 0.89 -0.18 -0.38
CA GLY A 85 0.80 -1.47 -1.05
C GLY A 85 1.96 -1.73 -2.02
N ILE A 86 3.16 -1.27 -1.67
CA ILE A 86 4.42 -1.58 -2.36
C ILE A 86 5.10 -2.75 -1.64
N PHE A 87 5.65 -3.70 -2.39
CA PHE A 87 6.53 -4.70 -1.82
C PHE A 87 7.90 -4.11 -1.53
N GLY A 88 8.43 -4.45 -0.34
CA GLY A 88 9.78 -4.08 0.07
C GLY A 88 10.79 -5.22 -0.13
N ASN A 89 12.00 -4.99 0.34
CA ASN A 89 13.00 -6.02 0.42
C ASN A 89 12.54 -7.14 1.36
N MET A 90 12.70 -8.38 0.91
CA MET A 90 12.31 -9.56 1.65
C MET A 90 13.35 -10.66 1.50
N GLU A 91 13.51 -11.47 2.54
CA GLU A 91 14.30 -12.70 2.46
C GLU A 91 13.71 -13.67 1.43
N LYS A 92 14.57 -14.52 0.85
CA LYS A 92 14.19 -15.47 -0.22
C LYS A 92 13.03 -16.38 0.18
N ASP A 93 13.04 -16.88 1.41
CA ASP A 93 12.00 -17.80 1.90
C ASP A 93 10.65 -17.11 2.11
N LEU A 94 10.68 -15.83 2.44
CA LEU A 94 9.48 -15.01 2.51
C LEU A 94 8.91 -14.74 1.10
N LYS A 95 9.77 -14.39 0.15
CA LYS A 95 9.37 -14.17 -1.26
C LYS A 95 8.67 -15.38 -1.87
N ARG A 96 9.17 -16.59 -1.60
CA ARG A 96 8.57 -17.84 -2.14
C ARG A 96 7.11 -18.04 -1.73
N GLN A 97 6.68 -17.48 -0.60
CA GLN A 97 5.30 -17.64 -0.10
C GLN A 97 4.28 -16.84 -0.90
N PHE A 98 4.70 -15.86 -1.70
CA PHE A 98 3.80 -15.05 -2.52
C PHE A 98 3.45 -15.68 -3.87
N GLY A 99 4.05 -16.81 -4.25
CA GLY A 99 3.68 -17.60 -5.43
C GLY A 99 3.89 -16.93 -6.80
N SER A 100 4.34 -15.69 -6.86
CA SER A 100 4.61 -14.92 -8.07
C SER A 100 5.87 -14.07 -7.90
N PRO A 101 6.51 -13.64 -8.99
CA PRO A 101 7.62 -12.71 -8.90
C PRO A 101 7.22 -11.46 -8.12
N ILE A 102 8.04 -11.08 -7.14
CA ILE A 102 7.81 -9.85 -6.36
C ILE A 102 8.35 -8.67 -7.16
N PRO A 103 7.52 -7.65 -7.46
CA PRO A 103 7.97 -6.46 -8.17
C PRO A 103 9.03 -5.69 -7.38
N GLU A 104 9.94 -5.04 -8.09
CA GLU A 104 10.90 -4.11 -7.52
C GLU A 104 10.36 -2.67 -7.56
N TYR A 105 10.96 -1.76 -6.81
CA TYR A 105 10.53 -0.34 -6.80
C TYR A 105 10.51 0.29 -8.19
N LYS A 106 11.46 -0.08 -9.06
CA LYS A 106 11.50 0.41 -10.45
C LYS A 106 10.28 0.02 -11.26
N ASP A 107 9.67 -1.14 -10.98
CA ASP A 107 8.49 -1.62 -11.71
C ASP A 107 7.27 -0.76 -11.35
N TYR A 108 7.11 -0.40 -10.07
CA TYR A 108 6.09 0.53 -9.63
C TYR A 108 6.30 1.94 -10.19
N ALA A 109 7.55 2.42 -10.15
CA ALA A 109 7.90 3.72 -10.72
C ALA A 109 7.57 3.77 -12.22
N LYS A 110 7.90 2.73 -12.97
CA LYS A 110 7.58 2.63 -14.40
C LYS A 110 6.07 2.58 -14.65
N ALA A 111 5.31 1.86 -13.84
CA ALA A 111 3.87 1.71 -14.05
C ALA A 111 3.07 2.97 -13.67
N ALA A 112 3.52 3.73 -12.69
CA ALA A 112 2.79 4.87 -12.13
C ALA A 112 3.50 6.21 -12.37
N ALA A 113 4.74 6.38 -11.89
CA ALA A 113 5.41 7.67 -11.92
C ALA A 113 5.67 8.19 -13.35
N THR A 114 5.89 7.28 -14.32
CA THR A 114 6.06 7.67 -15.73
C THR A 114 4.83 8.40 -16.26
N LEU A 115 3.62 7.92 -15.95
CA LEU A 115 2.36 8.55 -16.38
C LEU A 115 2.22 9.97 -15.83
N PHE A 116 2.61 10.18 -14.57
CA PHE A 116 2.60 11.51 -13.96
C PHE A 116 3.67 12.43 -14.56
N ALA A 117 4.87 11.91 -14.83
CA ALA A 117 5.95 12.68 -15.47
C ALA A 117 5.58 13.11 -16.90
N GLU A 118 4.89 12.26 -17.64
CA GLU A 118 4.39 12.58 -18.99
C GLU A 118 3.28 13.63 -18.94
N ARG A 119 2.33 13.50 -17.99
CA ARG A 119 1.20 14.42 -17.86
C ARG A 119 1.60 15.77 -17.27
N PHE A 120 2.60 15.79 -16.39
CA PHE A 120 3.05 16.97 -15.66
C PHE A 120 4.58 17.16 -15.79
N PRO A 121 5.08 17.60 -16.95
CA PRO A 121 6.51 17.74 -17.18
C PRO A 121 7.19 18.76 -16.26
N ASP A 122 6.43 19.75 -15.76
CA ASP A 122 6.91 20.79 -14.84
C ASP A 122 7.02 20.31 -13.39
N LYS A 123 6.86 19.00 -13.15
CA LYS A 123 6.98 18.33 -11.83
C LYS A 123 5.97 18.80 -10.77
N LYS A 124 4.83 19.31 -11.18
CA LYS A 124 3.67 19.59 -10.31
C LYS A 124 2.43 18.97 -10.93
N PRO A 125 1.63 18.26 -10.13
CA PRO A 125 1.67 18.07 -8.66
C PRO A 125 2.80 17.17 -8.15
N GLU A 126 3.12 17.28 -6.86
CA GLU A 126 4.03 16.38 -6.16
C GLU A 126 3.37 14.99 -6.03
N LEU A 127 4.07 13.93 -6.45
CA LEU A 127 3.60 12.55 -6.34
C LEU A 127 4.05 11.95 -5.02
N LEU A 128 3.08 11.51 -4.20
CA LEU A 128 3.30 10.88 -2.91
C LEU A 128 2.98 9.39 -2.95
N VAL A 129 3.64 8.64 -2.10
CA VAL A 129 3.36 7.22 -1.83
C VAL A 129 3.48 6.92 -0.33
N GLU A 130 2.71 5.94 0.15
CA GLU A 130 2.67 5.49 1.55
C GLU A 130 3.27 4.08 1.69
N PRO A 131 4.59 3.90 1.56
CA PRO A 131 5.20 2.58 1.34
C PRO A 131 5.08 1.58 2.49
N GLY A 132 4.78 1.99 3.71
CA GLY A 132 4.53 1.13 4.86
C GLY A 132 5.56 0.00 5.01
N SER A 133 5.14 -1.25 4.75
CA SER A 133 6.00 -2.43 4.88
C SER A 133 7.21 -2.43 3.94
N ALA A 134 7.20 -1.63 2.88
CA ALA A 134 8.35 -1.49 1.98
C ALA A 134 9.53 -0.78 2.65
N LEU A 135 9.24 0.13 3.60
CA LEU A 135 10.27 0.79 4.40
C LEU A 135 10.51 0.10 5.76
N ALA A 136 9.44 -0.30 6.44
CA ALA A 136 9.49 -0.75 7.83
C ALA A 136 9.38 -2.27 8.02
N GLY A 137 9.19 -3.03 6.94
CA GLY A 137 8.88 -4.46 7.04
C GLY A 137 9.98 -5.34 7.64
N ASP A 138 11.23 -4.91 7.57
CA ASP A 138 12.39 -5.62 8.11
C ASP A 138 13.05 -4.91 9.32
N SER A 139 12.49 -3.78 9.75
CA SER A 139 13.05 -2.97 10.83
C SER A 139 12.81 -3.54 12.24
N MET A 140 11.82 -4.43 12.40
CA MET A 140 11.41 -4.98 13.69
C MET A 140 11.59 -6.49 13.74
N LYS A 141 11.91 -6.99 14.94
CA LYS A 141 11.98 -8.43 15.24
C LYS A 141 11.10 -8.72 16.43
N PHE A 142 10.31 -9.78 16.32
CA PHE A 142 9.56 -10.31 17.45
C PHE A 142 10.41 -11.38 18.14
N VAL A 143 10.69 -11.19 19.42
CA VAL A 143 11.41 -12.16 20.24
C VAL A 143 10.44 -12.78 21.22
N GLY A 144 10.34 -14.10 21.21
CA GLY A 144 9.50 -14.85 22.12
C GLY A 144 10.26 -16.01 22.76
N ARG A 145 9.82 -16.43 23.97
CA ARG A 145 10.38 -17.58 24.66
C ARG A 145 9.62 -18.84 24.26
N VAL A 146 10.37 -19.93 24.02
CA VAL A 146 9.80 -21.26 23.85
C VAL A 146 9.34 -21.77 25.22
N GLU A 147 8.05 -22.07 25.33
CA GLU A 147 7.42 -22.59 26.55
C GLU A 147 7.38 -24.12 26.58
N SER A 148 7.12 -24.75 25.44
CA SER A 148 7.08 -26.20 25.34
C SER A 148 7.43 -26.71 23.95
N ILE A 149 7.92 -27.94 23.92
CA ILE A 149 8.18 -28.70 22.69
C ILE A 149 7.52 -30.05 22.85
N LYS A 150 6.72 -30.47 21.88
CA LYS A 150 6.09 -31.77 21.86
C LYS A 150 6.17 -32.43 20.49
N ASN A 151 6.22 -33.76 20.49
CA ASN A 151 6.15 -34.57 19.28
C ASN A 151 4.78 -35.22 19.15
N VAL A 152 4.14 -35.06 18.01
CA VAL A 152 2.85 -35.68 17.72
C VAL A 152 2.93 -36.32 16.33
N ARG A 153 2.83 -37.63 16.25
CA ARG A 153 2.86 -38.40 14.99
C ARG A 153 4.08 -38.09 14.13
N GLY A 154 5.26 -37.99 14.74
CA GLY A 154 6.51 -37.69 14.05
C GLY A 154 6.74 -36.20 13.69
N LYS A 155 5.81 -35.31 14.02
CA LYS A 155 5.97 -33.87 13.86
C LYS A 155 6.27 -33.20 15.18
N GLN A 156 7.26 -32.33 15.18
CA GLN A 156 7.60 -31.50 16.35
C GLN A 156 6.80 -30.21 16.33
N PHE A 157 6.19 -29.91 17.46
CA PHE A 157 5.45 -28.67 17.70
C PHE A 157 6.17 -27.86 18.78
N VAL A 158 6.44 -26.60 18.48
CA VAL A 158 7.06 -25.66 19.41
C VAL A 158 6.03 -24.60 19.78
N THR A 159 5.72 -24.50 21.06
CA THR A 159 4.85 -23.45 21.59
C THR A 159 5.70 -22.32 22.14
N MET A 160 5.43 -21.10 21.73
CA MET A 160 6.13 -19.91 22.20
C MET A 160 5.15 -18.90 22.81
N LEU A 161 5.64 -18.02 23.65
CA LEU A 161 4.87 -16.86 24.11
C LEU A 161 4.68 -15.88 22.96
N GLY A 162 3.43 -15.58 22.65
CA GLY A 162 3.00 -14.75 21.56
C GLY A 162 1.98 -15.42 20.66
N SER A 163 1.44 -14.70 19.73
CA SER A 163 0.50 -15.23 18.75
C SER A 163 0.88 -14.80 17.34
N GLN A 164 0.37 -15.51 16.33
CA GLN A 164 0.53 -15.13 14.94
C GLN A 164 0.06 -13.70 14.68
N LYS A 165 -0.95 -13.22 15.39
CA LYS A 165 -1.46 -11.85 15.26
C LYS A 165 -0.46 -10.78 15.71
N ASN A 166 0.48 -11.13 16.60
CA ASN A 166 1.55 -10.22 17.00
C ASN A 166 2.67 -10.12 15.95
N ILE A 167 2.80 -11.12 15.07
CA ILE A 167 3.95 -11.29 14.17
C ILE A 167 3.56 -11.05 12.72
N SER A 168 2.39 -11.53 12.31
CA SER A 168 1.92 -11.44 10.93
C SER A 168 0.42 -11.27 10.85
N MET A 169 -0.01 -10.18 10.23
CA MET A 169 -1.44 -9.92 9.98
C MET A 169 -1.93 -10.55 8.66
N ALA A 170 -1.05 -11.06 7.80
CA ALA A 170 -1.34 -11.44 6.42
C ALA A 170 -1.29 -12.96 6.16
N GLY A 171 -1.22 -13.81 7.19
CA GLY A 171 -1.14 -15.27 7.03
C GLY A 171 0.18 -15.78 6.45
N ILE A 172 1.19 -14.93 6.34
CA ILE A 172 2.53 -15.25 5.84
C ILE A 172 3.40 -15.63 7.03
N ASN A 173 4.20 -16.68 6.89
CA ASN A 173 5.12 -17.11 7.92
C ASN A 173 6.43 -16.32 7.85
N PRO A 174 6.72 -15.45 8.83
CA PRO A 174 7.99 -14.72 8.86
C PRO A 174 9.16 -15.70 9.05
N PRO A 175 10.36 -15.37 8.56
CA PRO A 175 11.56 -16.15 8.84
C PRO A 175 11.81 -16.25 10.35
N MET A 176 12.10 -17.46 10.84
CA MET A 176 12.35 -17.71 12.26
C MET A 176 13.78 -18.15 12.50
N LYS A 177 14.34 -17.72 13.62
CA LYS A 177 15.62 -18.23 14.16
C LYS A 177 15.40 -18.72 15.58
N ILE A 178 15.91 -19.89 15.88
CA ILE A 178 15.82 -20.51 17.22
C ILE A 178 17.18 -20.44 17.87
N PHE A 179 17.25 -19.89 19.08
CA PHE A 179 18.48 -19.80 19.84
C PHE A 179 18.38 -20.69 21.08
N LYS A 180 19.43 -21.45 21.34
CA LYS A 180 19.62 -22.19 22.60
C LYS A 180 20.97 -21.78 23.18
N ASN A 181 20.94 -21.27 24.42
CA ASN A 181 22.15 -20.78 25.11
C ASN A 181 22.95 -19.74 24.26
N GLY A 182 22.25 -18.84 23.57
CA GLY A 182 22.87 -17.82 22.70
C GLY A 182 23.35 -18.32 21.33
N VAL A 183 23.23 -19.62 21.03
CA VAL A 183 23.65 -20.21 19.76
C VAL A 183 22.45 -20.40 18.84
N ASN A 184 22.54 -19.90 17.60
CA ASN A 184 21.53 -20.17 16.58
C ASN A 184 21.50 -21.67 16.23
N ARG A 185 20.33 -22.25 16.14
CA ARG A 185 20.08 -23.67 15.90
C ARG A 185 19.19 -23.93 14.67
N THR A 186 19.08 -22.96 13.74
CA THR A 186 18.41 -23.17 12.44
C THR A 186 19.26 -23.93 11.50
#